data_a0ecc161eaceddfc4bc2c25b8a9f63fa
#
_entry.id   a0ecc161eaceddfc4bc2c25b8a9f63fa
#
_cell.length_a   1.000
_cell.length_b   1.000
_cell.length_c   1.000
_cell.angle_alpha   90.00
_cell.angle_beta   90.00
_cell.angle_gamma   90.00
#
_symmetry.space_group_name_H-M   'P 1'
#
loop_
_entity.id
_entity.type
_entity.pdbx_description
1 polymer ?
#
loop_
_entity_poly.entity_id
_entity_poly.type
_entity_poly.pdbx_seq_one_letter_code
_entity_poly.pdbx_strand_id
1 'polypeptide(L)'
;MKKRISALVLALLMALSLAACGGGAEDDGAVHLTIWQPTDKEAVENWWVEKLAEWNSAHPEIQVTREAIDRSDSYAYDNKIATAVTSRQLPDILYVDGPQVSYYAANKVTIPLDAYFPDTSDFAGSTIAQCTYDGQLYAISATESSVAFYYNKEMLRECGVDVDDLDSRTIDNPITWSEMQEIAQKCTTASYVG
;
A
#
# COMPACT_ATOMS: atom_id res chain seq x y z
N MET A 1 -25.72 56.05 4.52
CA MET A 1 -26.47 54.89 5.08
C MET A 1 -26.18 53.60 4.31
N LYS A 2 -26.24 53.54 2.98
CA LYS A 2 -26.01 52.29 2.18
C LYS A 2 -24.68 51.60 2.46
N LYS A 3 -23.54 52.31 2.57
CA LYS A 3 -22.21 51.73 2.85
C LYS A 3 -22.10 51.06 4.25
N ARG A 4 -22.84 51.55 5.25
CA ARG A 4 -22.84 50.97 6.61
C ARG A 4 -23.71 49.71 6.69
N ILE A 5 -24.76 49.61 5.89
CA ILE A 5 -25.61 48.44 5.78
C ILE A 5 -24.86 47.30 5.05
N SER A 6 -24.12 47.60 3.98
CA SER A 6 -23.31 46.64 3.27
C SER A 6 -22.18 46.04 4.15
N ALA A 7 -21.55 46.84 5.02
CA ALA A 7 -20.52 46.37 5.95
C ALA A 7 -21.14 45.47 7.04
N LEU A 8 -22.32 45.74 7.52
CA LEU A 8 -23.03 44.94 8.50
C LEU A 8 -23.48 43.60 7.91
N VAL A 9 -23.94 43.56 6.67
CA VAL A 9 -24.32 42.33 5.96
C VAL A 9 -23.11 41.46 5.69
N LEU A 10 -21.97 42.06 5.31
CA LEU A 10 -20.72 41.31 5.08
C LEU A 10 -20.18 40.72 6.39
N ALA A 11 -20.22 41.45 7.49
CA ALA A 11 -19.81 40.95 8.81
C ALA A 11 -20.72 39.84 9.32
N LEU A 12 -22.03 39.91 9.05
CA LEU A 12 -22.99 38.86 9.40
C LEU A 12 -22.76 37.58 8.58
N LEU A 13 -22.45 37.70 7.28
CA LEU A 13 -22.09 36.58 6.41
C LEU A 13 -20.78 35.90 6.84
N MET A 14 -19.77 36.66 7.28
CA MET A 14 -18.54 36.10 7.84
C MET A 14 -18.76 35.41 9.19
N ALA A 15 -19.65 35.92 10.02
CA ALA A 15 -19.99 35.29 11.30
C ALA A 15 -20.77 33.97 11.12
N LEU A 16 -21.65 33.89 10.11
CA LEU A 16 -22.34 32.65 9.76
C LEU A 16 -21.42 31.58 9.20
N SER A 17 -20.35 31.95 8.47
CA SER A 17 -19.40 31.00 7.94
C SER A 17 -18.49 30.37 9.02
N LEU A 18 -18.26 31.07 10.14
CA LEU A 18 -17.52 30.51 11.29
C LEU A 18 -18.38 29.52 12.12
N ALA A 19 -19.69 29.63 12.08
CA ALA A 19 -20.59 28.70 12.76
C ALA A 19 -20.78 27.36 11.99
N ALA A 20 -20.48 27.34 10.69
CA ALA A 20 -20.61 26.14 9.86
C ALA A 20 -19.43 25.17 10.00
N CYS A 21 -18.31 25.55 10.63
CA CYS A 21 -17.18 24.68 10.92
C CYS A 21 -17.27 23.96 12.27
N GLY A 22 -18.35 24.05 13.00
CA GLY A 22 -18.58 23.43 14.30
C GLY A 22 -19.53 22.23 14.24
N GLY A 23 -19.42 21.39 13.21
CA GLY A 23 -20.00 20.05 13.22
C GLY A 23 -19.06 19.16 14.03
N GLY A 24 -19.06 19.28 15.35
CA GLY A 24 -18.49 18.26 16.23
C GLY A 24 -19.27 16.97 15.97
N ALA A 25 -18.60 15.92 15.51
CA ALA A 25 -19.14 14.58 15.65
C ALA A 25 -19.57 14.44 17.11
N GLU A 26 -20.80 14.00 17.36
CA GLU A 26 -21.20 13.63 18.72
C GLU A 26 -20.15 12.60 19.18
N ASP A 27 -19.55 12.85 20.34
CA ASP A 27 -18.65 11.91 20.98
C ASP A 27 -19.49 10.69 21.38
N ASP A 28 -19.48 9.68 20.53
CA ASP A 28 -20.17 8.40 20.76
C ASP A 28 -19.38 7.49 21.70
N GLY A 29 -18.24 7.96 22.22
CA GLY A 29 -17.36 7.24 23.12
C GLY A 29 -16.52 6.15 22.45
N ALA A 30 -16.59 6.02 21.13
CA ALA A 30 -15.79 5.08 20.36
C ALA A 30 -14.50 5.71 19.82
N VAL A 31 -13.47 4.89 19.64
CA VAL A 31 -12.27 5.27 18.90
C VAL A 31 -12.55 5.05 17.41
N HIS A 32 -12.36 6.08 16.60
CA HIS A 32 -12.55 6.01 15.16
C HIS A 32 -11.19 5.93 14.46
N LEU A 33 -10.98 4.83 13.73
CA LEU A 33 -9.75 4.58 12.95
C LEU A 33 -10.06 4.63 11.46
N THR A 34 -9.14 5.20 10.71
CA THR A 34 -9.20 5.27 9.25
C THR A 34 -8.11 4.44 8.61
N ILE A 35 -8.49 3.58 7.66
CA ILE A 35 -7.56 2.82 6.82
C ILE A 35 -7.54 3.44 5.42
N TRP A 36 -6.36 3.75 4.90
CA TRP A 36 -6.19 4.03 3.48
C TRP A 36 -5.66 2.82 2.75
N GLN A 37 -6.35 2.45 1.69
CA GLN A 37 -6.00 1.30 0.87
C GLN A 37 -6.30 1.60 -0.61
N PRO A 38 -5.47 1.11 -1.56
CA PRO A 38 -5.81 1.16 -2.97
C PRO A 38 -7.09 0.38 -3.26
N THR A 39 -7.84 0.81 -4.29
CA THR A 39 -8.94 0.00 -4.85
C THR A 39 -8.40 -1.29 -5.45
N ASP A 40 -9.22 -2.33 -5.39
CA ASP A 40 -8.92 -3.67 -5.91
C ASP A 40 -10.10 -4.18 -6.74
N LYS A 41 -10.08 -5.46 -7.09
CA LYS A 41 -11.18 -6.12 -7.80
C LYS A 41 -12.44 -6.15 -6.94
N GLU A 42 -13.59 -6.11 -7.57
CA GLU A 42 -14.91 -6.09 -6.92
C GLU A 42 -15.05 -7.13 -5.79
N ALA A 43 -14.54 -8.34 -5.98
CA ALA A 43 -14.60 -9.39 -4.95
C ALA A 43 -13.83 -9.01 -3.68
N VAL A 44 -12.68 -8.33 -3.80
CA VAL A 44 -11.88 -7.86 -2.66
C VAL A 44 -12.55 -6.65 -2.00
N GLU A 45 -13.12 -5.75 -2.80
CA GLU A 45 -13.88 -4.61 -2.29
C GLU A 45 -15.09 -5.09 -1.45
N ASN A 46 -15.86 -6.06 -1.94
CA ASN A 46 -16.99 -6.63 -1.23
C ASN A 46 -16.55 -7.35 0.05
N TRP A 47 -15.44 -8.06 0.03
CA TRP A 47 -14.86 -8.69 1.22
C TRP A 47 -14.51 -7.65 2.29
N TRP A 48 -13.92 -6.51 1.92
CA TRP A 48 -13.61 -5.44 2.86
C TRP A 48 -14.87 -4.85 3.50
N VAL A 49 -15.91 -4.61 2.70
CA VAL A 49 -17.19 -4.10 3.19
C VAL A 49 -17.79 -5.06 4.24
N GLU A 50 -17.81 -6.36 3.94
CA GLU A 50 -18.32 -7.38 4.85
C GLU A 50 -17.47 -7.44 6.13
N LYS A 51 -16.15 -7.55 6.02
CA LYS A 51 -15.28 -7.73 7.19
C LYS A 51 -15.22 -6.50 8.10
N LEU A 52 -15.27 -5.30 7.55
CA LEU A 52 -15.38 -4.09 8.37
C LEU A 52 -16.74 -3.98 9.06
N ALA A 53 -17.82 -4.38 8.42
CA ALA A 53 -19.13 -4.43 9.06
C ALA A 53 -19.17 -5.44 10.21
N GLU A 54 -18.59 -6.65 10.03
CA GLU A 54 -18.43 -7.64 11.08
C GLU A 54 -17.60 -7.11 12.26
N TRP A 55 -16.44 -6.49 11.95
CA TRP A 55 -15.56 -5.90 12.97
C TRP A 55 -16.27 -4.82 13.77
N ASN A 56 -16.85 -3.84 13.11
CA ASN A 56 -17.50 -2.70 13.73
C ASN A 56 -18.71 -3.12 14.59
N SER A 57 -19.40 -4.19 14.18
CA SER A 57 -20.48 -4.77 14.97
C SER A 57 -19.99 -5.49 16.24
N ALA A 58 -18.83 -6.16 16.14
CA ALA A 58 -18.24 -6.90 17.26
C ALA A 58 -17.49 -5.98 18.24
N HIS A 59 -17.03 -4.81 17.78
CA HIS A 59 -16.20 -3.86 18.52
C HIS A 59 -16.81 -2.46 18.51
N PRO A 60 -17.92 -2.22 19.21
CA PRO A 60 -18.57 -0.92 19.23
C PRO A 60 -17.68 0.21 19.79
N GLU A 61 -16.67 -0.15 20.60
CA GLU A 61 -15.68 0.78 21.18
C GLU A 61 -14.58 1.21 20.20
N ILE A 62 -14.39 0.47 19.08
CA ILE A 62 -13.37 0.78 18.05
C ILE A 62 -14.00 0.63 16.68
N GLN A 63 -14.32 1.75 16.06
CA GLN A 63 -14.95 1.79 14.74
C GLN A 63 -13.90 2.06 13.66
N VAL A 64 -13.90 1.26 12.62
CA VAL A 64 -12.92 1.34 11.53
C VAL A 64 -13.62 1.75 10.24
N THR A 65 -13.09 2.78 9.58
CA THR A 65 -13.54 3.23 8.26
C THR A 65 -12.42 3.05 7.25
N ARG A 66 -12.72 2.47 6.11
CA ARG A 66 -11.78 2.32 5.00
C ARG A 66 -12.04 3.37 3.93
N GLU A 67 -11.02 4.09 3.53
CA GLU A 67 -11.01 4.90 2.34
C GLU A 67 -10.30 4.14 1.21
N ALA A 68 -11.07 3.71 0.21
CA ALA A 68 -10.56 3.08 -0.99
C ALA A 68 -10.11 4.17 -1.97
N ILE A 69 -8.82 4.17 -2.33
CA ILE A 69 -8.22 5.20 -3.18
C ILE A 69 -7.95 4.60 -4.55
N ASP A 70 -8.47 5.24 -5.59
CA ASP A 70 -8.32 4.79 -6.96
C ASP A 70 -6.83 4.70 -7.37
N ARG A 71 -6.48 3.58 -8.00
CA ARG A 71 -5.14 3.28 -8.53
C ARG A 71 -5.09 3.33 -10.06
N SER A 72 -6.08 3.94 -10.71
CA SER A 72 -6.12 4.11 -12.18
C SER A 72 -4.90 4.86 -12.72
N ASP A 73 -4.34 5.77 -11.93
CA ASP A 73 -3.00 6.32 -12.08
C ASP A 73 -2.05 5.59 -11.12
N SER A 74 -0.98 4.99 -11.67
CA SER A 74 0.01 4.19 -10.92
C SER A 74 0.62 4.90 -9.71
N TYR A 75 0.53 6.23 -9.65
CA TYR A 75 1.11 7.05 -8.59
C TYR A 75 0.06 7.78 -7.71
N ALA A 76 -1.23 7.66 -8.01
CA ALA A 76 -2.27 8.42 -7.30
C ALA A 76 -2.26 8.16 -5.79
N TYR A 77 -2.12 6.89 -5.39
CA TYR A 77 -2.04 6.50 -4.00
C TYR A 77 -0.81 7.06 -3.29
N ASP A 78 0.37 6.91 -3.90
CA ASP A 78 1.64 7.41 -3.35
C ASP A 78 1.65 8.93 -3.24
N ASN A 79 1.12 9.64 -4.23
CA ASN A 79 0.98 11.09 -4.23
C ASN A 79 0.04 11.58 -3.11
N LYS A 80 -1.03 10.84 -2.84
CA LYS A 80 -1.93 11.13 -1.72
C LYS A 80 -1.20 10.99 -0.38
N ILE A 81 -0.45 9.91 -0.18
CA ILE A 81 0.36 9.72 1.04
C ILE A 81 1.38 10.85 1.18
N ALA A 82 2.13 11.17 0.13
CA ALA A 82 3.13 12.25 0.16
C ALA A 82 2.51 13.62 0.54
N THR A 83 1.31 13.90 0.02
CA THR A 83 0.56 15.10 0.37
C THR A 83 0.12 15.08 1.83
N ALA A 84 -0.37 13.95 2.31
CA ALA A 84 -0.82 13.76 3.68
C ALA A 84 0.32 13.86 4.71
N VAL A 85 1.50 13.33 4.36
CA VAL A 85 2.73 13.52 5.16
C VAL A 85 3.04 15.00 5.35
N THR A 86 2.97 15.78 4.26
CA THR A 86 3.28 17.21 4.29
C THR A 86 2.23 18.00 5.07
N SER A 87 0.96 17.65 4.93
CA SER A 87 -0.17 18.31 5.63
C SER A 87 -0.42 17.77 7.04
N ARG A 88 0.27 16.70 7.46
CA ARG A 88 0.04 15.97 8.72
C ARG A 88 -1.39 15.44 8.85
N GLN A 89 -1.95 14.95 7.76
CA GLN A 89 -3.29 14.39 7.69
C GLN A 89 -3.24 12.93 7.22
N LEU A 90 -2.33 12.16 7.80
CA LEU A 90 -2.23 10.73 7.55
C LEU A 90 -3.42 10.00 8.21
N PRO A 91 -3.87 8.88 7.64
CA PRO A 91 -4.79 7.97 8.31
C PRO A 91 -4.10 7.25 9.47
N ASP A 92 -4.86 6.53 10.27
CA ASP A 92 -4.32 5.70 11.35
C ASP A 92 -3.60 4.46 10.82
N ILE A 93 -4.09 3.90 9.71
CA ILE A 93 -3.55 2.71 9.08
C ILE A 93 -3.33 2.97 7.58
N LEU A 94 -2.12 2.67 7.10
CA LEU A 94 -1.74 2.73 5.69
C LEU A 94 -1.55 1.32 5.13
N TYR A 95 -2.13 1.04 3.97
CA TYR A 95 -1.65 -0.05 3.13
C TYR A 95 -0.40 0.41 2.38
N VAL A 96 0.69 -0.38 2.46
CA VAL A 96 1.95 -0.05 1.80
C VAL A 96 2.49 -1.27 1.06
N ASP A 97 3.09 -1.05 -0.10
CA ASP A 97 3.81 -2.10 -0.80
C ASP A 97 5.15 -2.37 -0.09
N GLY A 98 5.56 -3.64 -0.01
CA GLY A 98 6.74 -4.06 0.76
C GLY A 98 8.01 -3.23 0.51
N PRO A 99 8.40 -2.92 -0.75
CA PRO A 99 9.57 -2.08 -1.02
C PRO A 99 9.53 -0.68 -0.42
N GLN A 100 8.34 -0.16 -0.08
CA GLN A 100 8.15 1.18 0.50
C GLN A 100 8.21 1.19 2.03
N VAL A 101 8.14 0.04 2.69
CA VAL A 101 8.14 -0.05 4.16
C VAL A 101 9.35 0.68 4.74
N SER A 102 10.56 0.39 4.26
CA SER A 102 11.79 1.03 4.73
C SER A 102 11.79 2.55 4.51
N TYR A 103 11.24 3.02 3.39
CA TYR A 103 11.12 4.44 3.10
C TYR A 103 10.21 5.15 4.10
N TYR A 104 9.03 4.59 4.38
CA TYR A 104 8.09 5.19 5.33
C TYR A 104 8.60 5.11 6.77
N ALA A 105 9.26 4.01 7.15
CA ALA A 105 9.91 3.86 8.46
C ALA A 105 11.00 4.91 8.67
N ALA A 106 11.94 5.05 7.71
CA ALA A 106 13.04 6.02 7.78
C ALA A 106 12.55 7.47 7.86
N ASN A 107 11.42 7.78 7.21
CA ASN A 107 10.81 9.11 7.22
C ASN A 107 9.80 9.31 8.36
N LYS A 108 9.69 8.37 9.31
CA LYS A 108 8.80 8.42 10.47
C LYS A 108 7.32 8.61 10.10
N VAL A 109 6.92 8.06 8.96
CA VAL A 109 5.53 8.00 8.51
C VAL A 109 4.80 6.87 9.25
N THR A 110 5.49 5.76 9.48
CA THR A 110 5.04 4.61 10.26
C THR A 110 5.81 4.48 11.57
N ILE A 111 5.25 3.75 12.53
CA ILE A 111 5.83 3.51 13.86
C ILE A 111 6.29 2.05 13.98
N PRO A 112 7.24 1.74 14.88
CA PRO A 112 7.61 0.36 15.20
C PRO A 112 6.42 -0.41 15.79
N LEU A 113 6.27 -1.67 15.38
CA LEU A 113 5.16 -2.53 15.78
C LEU A 113 5.55 -3.66 16.74
N ASP A 114 6.85 -3.83 17.05
CA ASP A 114 7.37 -4.95 17.86
C ASP A 114 6.68 -5.10 19.21
N ALA A 115 6.32 -3.99 19.85
CA ALA A 115 5.63 -4.00 21.14
C ALA A 115 4.18 -4.54 21.05
N TYR A 116 3.59 -4.48 19.86
CA TYR A 116 2.20 -4.89 19.61
C TYR A 116 2.12 -6.28 18.95
N PHE A 117 3.19 -6.71 18.26
CA PHE A 117 3.29 -8.00 17.58
C PHE A 117 4.56 -8.74 18.03
N PRO A 118 4.59 -9.22 19.29
CA PRO A 118 5.78 -9.90 19.84
C PRO A 118 6.00 -11.30 19.23
N ASP A 119 4.97 -11.89 18.61
CA ASP A 119 5.03 -13.16 17.92
C ASP A 119 4.68 -12.98 16.44
N THR A 120 5.63 -13.29 15.58
CA THR A 120 5.50 -13.23 14.12
C THR A 120 5.68 -14.59 13.47
N SER A 121 5.58 -15.69 14.24
CA SER A 121 5.83 -17.06 13.78
C SER A 121 4.85 -17.54 12.70
N ASP A 122 3.67 -16.95 12.61
CA ASP A 122 2.67 -17.23 11.56
C ASP A 122 3.03 -16.65 10.19
N PHE A 123 4.04 -15.77 10.14
CA PHE A 123 4.44 -15.12 8.88
C PHE A 123 5.69 -15.78 8.29
N ALA A 124 5.78 -15.81 6.96
CA ALA A 124 7.00 -16.26 6.29
C ALA A 124 8.18 -15.32 6.64
N GLY A 125 9.38 -15.91 6.80
CA GLY A 125 10.57 -15.13 7.15
C GLY A 125 10.91 -14.05 6.12
N SER A 126 10.65 -14.28 4.84
CA SER A 126 10.77 -13.29 3.76
C SER A 126 9.87 -12.09 3.96
N THR A 127 8.63 -12.33 4.38
CA THR A 127 7.63 -11.31 4.67
C THR A 127 8.05 -10.43 5.85
N ILE A 128 8.51 -11.06 6.93
CA ILE A 128 9.02 -10.32 8.11
C ILE A 128 10.26 -9.50 7.74
N ALA A 129 11.18 -10.07 6.97
CA ALA A 129 12.37 -9.34 6.50
C ALA A 129 12.00 -8.10 5.67
N GLN A 130 10.99 -8.21 4.80
CA GLN A 130 10.49 -7.09 4.00
C GLN A 130 9.79 -6.00 4.83
N CYS A 131 9.14 -6.41 5.93
CA CYS A 131 8.44 -5.51 6.85
C CYS A 131 9.35 -4.92 7.94
N THR A 132 10.65 -5.27 7.95
CA THR A 132 11.63 -4.85 8.96
C THR A 132 12.54 -3.74 8.41
N TYR A 133 12.75 -2.70 9.21
CA TYR A 133 13.72 -1.63 8.95
C TYR A 133 14.52 -1.36 10.23
N ASP A 134 15.85 -1.28 10.10
CA ASP A 134 16.78 -1.06 11.22
C ASP A 134 16.52 -1.98 12.43
N GLY A 135 16.21 -3.25 12.15
CA GLY A 135 15.97 -4.28 13.15
C GLY A 135 14.62 -4.23 13.85
N GLN A 136 13.71 -3.35 13.44
CA GLN A 136 12.36 -3.22 14.00
C GLN A 136 11.28 -3.49 12.94
N LEU A 137 10.17 -4.06 13.36
CA LEU A 137 9.00 -4.33 12.52
C LEU A 137 8.18 -3.06 12.31
N TYR A 138 7.87 -2.69 11.07
CA TYR A 138 7.10 -1.48 10.75
C TYR A 138 5.81 -1.75 9.96
N ALA A 139 5.61 -2.97 9.52
CA ALA A 139 4.39 -3.38 8.84
C ALA A 139 4.07 -4.85 9.13
N ILE A 140 2.81 -5.21 8.94
CA ILE A 140 2.33 -6.60 8.90
C ILE A 140 1.77 -6.83 7.51
N SER A 141 2.22 -7.89 6.85
CA SER A 141 1.78 -8.20 5.49
C SER A 141 0.43 -8.89 5.49
N ALA A 142 -0.50 -8.36 4.72
CA ALA A 142 -1.79 -9.01 4.45
C ALA A 142 -1.70 -10.01 3.29
N THR A 143 -0.75 -9.81 2.38
CA THR A 143 -0.52 -10.67 1.20
C THR A 143 0.95 -10.74 0.89
N GLU A 144 1.40 -11.85 0.32
CA GLU A 144 2.76 -12.01 -0.16
C GLU A 144 2.75 -12.27 -1.66
N SER A 145 3.71 -11.67 -2.37
CA SER A 145 3.93 -11.91 -3.78
C SER A 145 5.42 -12.01 -4.09
N SER A 146 5.75 -12.70 -5.14
CA SER A 146 7.11 -12.78 -5.66
C SER A 146 7.16 -12.37 -7.12
N VAL A 147 8.31 -11.86 -7.55
CA VAL A 147 8.59 -11.56 -8.94
C VAL A 147 9.49 -12.67 -9.49
N ALA A 148 9.10 -13.20 -10.64
CA ALA A 148 9.87 -14.24 -11.32
C ALA A 148 9.83 -14.02 -12.83
N PHE A 149 10.84 -14.55 -13.52
CA PHE A 149 10.85 -14.63 -14.97
C PHE A 149 10.14 -15.90 -15.42
N TYR A 150 9.21 -15.74 -16.34
CA TYR A 150 8.60 -16.85 -17.06
C TYR A 150 9.27 -16.99 -18.42
N TYR A 151 9.54 -18.21 -18.84
CA TYR A 151 10.15 -18.48 -20.13
C TYR A 151 9.43 -19.62 -20.87
N ASN A 152 9.42 -19.52 -22.19
CA ASN A 152 8.90 -20.57 -23.04
C ASN A 152 10.01 -21.58 -23.34
N LYS A 153 9.88 -22.81 -22.81
CA LYS A 153 10.89 -23.87 -22.90
C LYS A 153 11.18 -24.29 -24.34
N GLU A 154 10.16 -24.31 -25.21
CA GLU A 154 10.35 -24.70 -26.62
C GLU A 154 11.15 -23.64 -27.36
N MET A 155 10.78 -22.36 -27.19
CA MET A 155 11.52 -21.25 -27.80
C MET A 155 12.98 -21.20 -27.34
N LEU A 156 13.25 -21.42 -26.07
CA LEU A 156 14.62 -21.46 -25.55
C LEU A 156 15.45 -22.63 -26.14
N ARG A 157 14.83 -23.82 -26.29
CA ARG A 157 15.48 -24.96 -26.94
C ARG A 157 15.79 -24.67 -28.41
N GLU A 158 14.89 -24.04 -29.14
CA GLU A 158 15.13 -23.62 -30.53
C GLU A 158 16.30 -22.63 -30.64
N CYS A 159 16.51 -21.81 -29.62
CA CYS A 159 17.63 -20.87 -29.53
C CYS A 159 18.93 -21.57 -29.05
N GLY A 160 18.94 -22.88 -28.81
CA GLY A 160 20.11 -23.62 -28.33
C GLY A 160 20.44 -23.37 -26.85
N VAL A 161 19.45 -23.01 -26.03
CA VAL A 161 19.59 -22.85 -24.60
C VAL A 161 19.34 -24.20 -23.91
N ASP A 162 20.17 -24.56 -22.95
CA ASP A 162 19.97 -25.73 -22.11
C ASP A 162 18.88 -25.43 -21.07
N VAL A 163 17.67 -25.90 -21.38
CA VAL A 163 16.49 -25.69 -20.50
C VAL A 163 16.56 -26.57 -19.26
N ASP A 164 17.19 -27.73 -19.34
CA ASP A 164 17.29 -28.65 -18.20
C ASP A 164 18.26 -28.08 -17.14
N ASP A 165 19.30 -27.35 -17.56
CA ASP A 165 20.11 -26.55 -16.65
C ASP A 165 19.27 -25.44 -15.97
N LEU A 166 18.50 -24.71 -16.73
CA LEU A 166 17.63 -23.64 -16.16
C LEU A 166 16.61 -24.20 -15.17
N ASP A 167 15.98 -25.33 -15.48
CA ASP A 167 15.00 -25.99 -14.59
C ASP A 167 15.65 -26.51 -13.30
N SER A 168 16.95 -26.76 -13.31
CA SER A 168 17.73 -27.22 -12.14
C SER A 168 18.13 -26.08 -11.19
N ARG A 169 17.99 -24.83 -11.62
CA ARG A 169 18.40 -23.66 -10.83
C ARG A 169 17.54 -23.52 -9.57
N THR A 170 18.17 -23.07 -8.49
CA THR A 170 17.56 -22.88 -7.18
C THR A 170 17.93 -21.50 -6.63
N ILE A 171 17.39 -21.14 -5.48
CA ILE A 171 17.75 -19.91 -4.78
C ILE A 171 19.23 -19.88 -4.38
N ASP A 172 19.84 -21.04 -4.14
CA ASP A 172 21.27 -21.16 -3.79
C ASP A 172 22.17 -21.16 -5.01
N ASN A 173 21.62 -21.42 -6.20
CA ASN A 173 22.30 -21.38 -7.48
C ASN A 173 21.43 -20.68 -8.53
N PRO A 174 21.16 -19.38 -8.36
CA PRO A 174 20.30 -18.64 -9.27
C PRO A 174 20.99 -18.39 -10.61
N ILE A 175 20.17 -18.12 -11.64
CA ILE A 175 20.69 -17.57 -12.90
C ILE A 175 21.25 -16.16 -12.64
N THR A 176 22.43 -15.87 -13.17
CA THR A 176 23.03 -14.54 -13.07
C THR A 176 22.51 -13.61 -14.16
N TRP A 177 22.66 -12.29 -13.96
CA TRP A 177 22.33 -11.30 -14.99
C TRP A 177 23.14 -11.49 -16.28
N SER A 178 24.40 -11.93 -16.19
CA SER A 178 25.24 -12.22 -17.35
C SER A 178 24.71 -13.40 -18.15
N GLU A 179 24.36 -14.50 -17.48
CA GLU A 179 23.75 -15.67 -18.13
C GLU A 179 22.41 -15.31 -18.76
N MET A 180 21.57 -14.51 -18.08
CA MET A 180 20.32 -14.03 -18.64
C MET A 180 20.54 -13.19 -19.90
N GLN A 181 21.53 -12.31 -19.91
CA GLN A 181 21.88 -11.51 -21.07
C GLN A 181 22.37 -12.39 -22.24
N GLU A 182 23.16 -13.42 -21.98
CA GLU A 182 23.61 -14.37 -23.00
C GLU A 182 22.44 -15.15 -23.60
N ILE A 183 21.49 -15.59 -22.77
CA ILE A 183 20.25 -16.24 -23.23
C ILE A 183 19.44 -15.31 -24.10
N ALA A 184 19.22 -14.09 -23.64
CA ALA A 184 18.48 -13.08 -24.39
C ALA A 184 19.12 -12.80 -25.75
N GLN A 185 20.45 -12.68 -25.82
CA GLN A 185 21.19 -12.50 -27.07
C GLN A 185 21.03 -13.70 -28.02
N LYS A 186 21.10 -14.94 -27.51
CA LYS A 186 20.87 -16.13 -28.32
C LYS A 186 19.45 -16.19 -28.90
N CYS A 187 18.48 -15.74 -28.12
CA CYS A 187 17.07 -15.75 -28.52
C CYS A 187 16.66 -14.54 -29.37
N THR A 188 17.52 -13.52 -29.48
CA THR A 188 17.26 -12.39 -30.37
C THR A 188 17.52 -12.78 -31.82
N THR A 189 16.46 -13.00 -32.58
CA THR A 189 16.47 -13.42 -33.99
C THR A 189 15.57 -12.53 -34.83
N ALA A 190 15.44 -12.82 -36.12
CA ALA A 190 14.46 -12.12 -36.97
C ALA A 190 12.99 -12.35 -36.55
N SER A 191 12.72 -13.42 -35.81
CA SER A 191 11.37 -13.82 -35.38
C SER A 191 11.10 -13.53 -33.89
N TYR A 192 12.14 -13.41 -33.07
CA TYR A 192 12.03 -13.21 -31.62
C TYR A 192 12.89 -12.04 -31.17
N VAL A 193 12.41 -11.36 -30.13
CA VAL A 193 13.22 -10.43 -29.36
C VAL A 193 13.48 -11.07 -27.98
N GLY A 194 14.74 -11.32 -27.68
CA GLY A 194 15.19 -11.91 -26.42
C GLY A 194 15.41 -10.88 -25.32
#